data_dabd2b1daa7368d6f98fa82c99746687
#
_entry.id   dabd2b1daa7368d6f98fa82c99746687
#
_cell.length_a   1.000
_cell.length_b   1.000
_cell.length_c   1.000
_cell.angle_alpha   90.00
_cell.angle_beta   90.00
_cell.angle_gamma   90.00
#
_symmetry.space_group_name_H-M   'P 1'
#
loop_
_entity.id
_entity.type
_entity.pdbx_description
1 polymer ?
#
loop_
_entity_poly.entity_id
_entity_poly.type
_entity_poly.pdbx_seq_one_letter_code
_entity_poly.pdbx_strand_id
1 'polypeptide(L)'
;MATRKFKCKVCGYVHTGDSAPEKCPVCQVSGSEFEEIVEPSQAAPKKKGIDTNSNVYTIVYASVMVIIVAFMLAFVSSSLKPMQDANVENDTKGQILTSLNLDIDGMDVSSVFAEKVQDMIWNGTELVPYDGKFNSTYGSLIKEGELHVFVASTDAGTKYVIPVTGRGLWGGLWGYVALNEDKQTIYGTYFYHESETAGLGSRLAERTFQELFNGKPLFAQGNTSEVALSVVKSGAAQSEYEVNGITGATLTSKGVDAMIKNG
;
A
#
# COMPACT_ATOMS: atom_id res chain seq x y z
N MET A 1 -8.85 -53.41 57.61
CA MET A 1 -8.42 -52.33 58.52
C MET A 1 -7.42 -51.48 57.78
N ALA A 2 -7.67 -50.21 57.62
CA ALA A 2 -6.77 -49.32 56.88
C ALA A 2 -5.62 -48.91 57.80
N THR A 3 -4.41 -49.35 57.53
CA THR A 3 -3.19 -49.00 58.26
C THR A 3 -2.82 -47.54 57.89
N ARG A 4 -2.80 -46.66 58.90
CA ARG A 4 -2.39 -45.25 58.78
C ARG A 4 -0.87 -45.16 58.87
N LYS A 5 -0.30 -44.15 58.18
CA LYS A 5 1.14 -43.87 58.23
C LYS A 5 1.37 -42.52 58.91
N PHE A 6 2.29 -42.53 59.91
CA PHE A 6 2.64 -41.34 60.67
C PHE A 6 4.14 -41.04 60.50
N LYS A 7 4.50 -39.84 60.14
CA LYS A 7 5.89 -39.37 59.92
C LYS A 7 6.38 -38.54 61.10
N CYS A 8 7.48 -38.84 61.68
CA CYS A 8 8.11 -38.02 62.67
C CYS A 8 8.70 -36.74 62.04
N LYS A 9 8.30 -35.57 62.52
CA LYS A 9 8.78 -34.26 62.03
C LYS A 9 10.26 -34.02 62.32
N VAL A 10 10.84 -34.69 63.32
CA VAL A 10 12.23 -34.47 63.72
C VAL A 10 13.23 -35.31 62.92
N CYS A 11 12.99 -36.62 62.81
CA CYS A 11 13.93 -37.52 62.15
C CYS A 11 13.43 -38.14 60.83
N GLY A 12 12.18 -37.89 60.46
CA GLY A 12 11.59 -38.41 59.19
C GLY A 12 11.16 -39.91 59.30
N TYR A 13 11.29 -40.54 60.43
CA TYR A 13 10.86 -41.98 60.62
C TYR A 13 9.34 -42.07 60.32
N VAL A 14 8.96 -43.17 59.60
CA VAL A 14 7.56 -43.42 59.26
C VAL A 14 7.09 -44.66 60.04
N HIS A 15 6.09 -44.44 60.88
CA HIS A 15 5.41 -45.51 61.62
C HIS A 15 4.12 -45.90 60.88
N THR A 16 3.85 -47.20 60.78
CA THR A 16 2.62 -47.76 60.21
C THR A 16 1.81 -48.44 61.29
N GLY A 17 0.64 -47.89 61.58
CA GLY A 17 -0.23 -48.38 62.62
C GLY A 17 -1.56 -47.62 62.71
N ASP A 18 -2.40 -48.00 63.66
CA ASP A 18 -3.72 -47.40 63.88
C ASP A 18 -3.62 -45.99 64.58
N SER A 19 -2.46 -45.77 65.27
CA SER A 19 -2.19 -44.49 65.96
C SER A 19 -0.70 -44.16 65.95
N ALA A 20 -0.34 -42.89 66.18
CA ALA A 20 1.06 -42.51 66.36
C ALA A 20 1.66 -43.21 67.65
N PRO A 21 2.92 -43.61 67.60
CA PRO A 21 3.57 -44.20 68.78
C PRO A 21 3.81 -43.13 69.85
N GLU A 22 3.75 -43.49 71.17
CA GLU A 22 3.95 -42.55 72.28
C GLU A 22 5.33 -41.87 72.24
N LYS A 23 6.34 -42.51 71.67
CA LYS A 23 7.70 -42.03 71.50
C LYS A 23 8.26 -42.51 70.15
N CYS A 24 9.02 -41.69 69.48
CA CYS A 24 9.71 -42.12 68.28
C CYS A 24 10.81 -43.12 68.58
N PRO A 25 10.82 -44.29 67.92
CA PRO A 25 11.84 -45.33 68.21
C PRO A 25 13.26 -44.92 67.78
N VAL A 26 13.37 -43.87 66.90
CA VAL A 26 14.67 -43.44 66.37
C VAL A 26 15.23 -42.24 67.16
N CYS A 27 14.45 -41.21 67.40
CA CYS A 27 14.93 -40.00 68.05
C CYS A 27 14.31 -39.68 69.39
N GLN A 28 13.46 -40.59 69.89
CA GLN A 28 12.81 -40.56 71.20
C GLN A 28 11.93 -39.33 71.52
N VAL A 29 11.61 -38.54 70.57
CA VAL A 29 10.66 -37.44 70.75
C VAL A 29 9.25 -37.96 71.03
N SER A 30 8.44 -37.11 71.66
CA SER A 30 7.04 -37.41 71.99
C SER A 30 6.23 -37.73 70.75
N GLY A 31 5.21 -38.57 70.88
CA GLY A 31 4.25 -38.89 69.78
C GLY A 31 3.50 -37.74 69.24
N SER A 32 3.47 -36.61 69.96
CA SER A 32 2.90 -35.31 69.43
C SER A 32 3.63 -34.75 68.22
N GLU A 33 4.88 -35.16 67.97
CA GLU A 33 5.70 -34.76 66.83
C GLU A 33 5.51 -35.64 65.59
N PHE A 34 4.49 -36.51 65.59
CA PHE A 34 4.10 -37.25 64.38
C PHE A 34 2.97 -36.60 63.65
N GLU A 35 3.12 -36.55 62.33
CA GLU A 35 2.11 -36.03 61.38
C GLU A 35 1.58 -37.23 60.57
N GLU A 36 0.25 -37.36 60.47
CA GLU A 36 -0.37 -38.42 59.67
C GLU A 36 -0.13 -38.08 58.14
N ILE A 37 0.48 -39.03 57.45
CA ILE A 37 0.61 -38.99 56.02
C ILE A 37 -0.74 -39.36 55.41
N VAL A 38 -1.56 -38.41 55.11
CA VAL A 38 -2.76 -38.65 54.31
C VAL A 38 -2.31 -38.80 52.86
N GLU A 39 -2.24 -40.04 52.36
CA GLU A 39 -2.02 -40.25 50.93
C GLU A 39 -3.19 -39.56 50.21
N PRO A 40 -2.93 -38.67 49.22
CA PRO A 40 -4.01 -38.02 48.55
C PRO A 40 -4.89 -39.10 47.91
N SER A 41 -6.13 -39.22 48.40
CA SER A 41 -7.18 -40.01 47.79
C SER A 41 -7.15 -39.75 46.30
N GLN A 42 -7.14 -40.81 45.47
CA GLN A 42 -7.15 -40.70 44.01
C GLN A 42 -8.18 -39.65 43.60
N ALA A 43 -7.68 -38.47 43.26
CA ALA A 43 -8.51 -37.41 42.78
C ALA A 43 -9.26 -37.95 41.55
N ALA A 44 -10.59 -37.79 41.54
CA ALA A 44 -11.43 -38.12 40.41
C ALA A 44 -10.76 -37.61 39.11
N PRO A 45 -10.87 -38.32 37.99
CA PRO A 45 -10.18 -37.96 36.76
C PRO A 45 -10.56 -36.51 36.39
N LYS A 46 -9.62 -35.58 36.60
CA LYS A 46 -9.76 -34.23 36.10
C LYS A 46 -9.98 -34.38 34.60
N LYS A 47 -11.14 -33.93 34.09
CA LYS A 47 -11.34 -33.79 32.64
C LYS A 47 -10.08 -33.17 32.10
N LYS A 48 -9.38 -33.87 31.20
CA LYS A 48 -8.17 -33.35 30.50
C LYS A 48 -8.64 -32.11 29.76
N GLY A 49 -8.47 -30.93 30.36
CA GLY A 49 -8.55 -29.67 29.66
C GLY A 49 -7.48 -29.67 28.56
N ILE A 50 -7.74 -29.00 27.49
CA ILE A 50 -6.75 -28.80 26.39
C ILE A 50 -5.50 -28.18 27.04
N ASP A 51 -4.35 -28.86 26.90
CA ASP A 51 -3.07 -28.30 27.35
C ASP A 51 -2.65 -27.15 26.43
N THR A 52 -2.96 -25.92 26.87
CA THR A 52 -2.66 -24.70 26.14
C THR A 52 -1.17 -24.38 26.05
N ASN A 53 -0.32 -25.08 26.82
CA ASN A 53 1.14 -24.91 26.77
C ASN A 53 1.81 -25.91 25.83
N SER A 54 1.07 -26.84 25.23
CA SER A 54 1.64 -27.76 24.27
C SER A 54 1.98 -27.12 22.96
N ASN A 55 3.12 -27.48 22.35
CA ASN A 55 3.53 -27.01 21.04
C ASN A 55 2.46 -27.31 19.96
N VAL A 56 1.79 -28.46 20.07
CA VAL A 56 0.72 -28.85 19.14
C VAL A 56 -0.47 -27.90 19.24
N TYR A 57 -0.90 -27.57 20.48
CA TYR A 57 -1.97 -26.59 20.66
C TYR A 57 -1.62 -25.25 20.07
N THR A 58 -0.40 -24.75 20.31
CA THR A 58 0.08 -23.46 19.80
C THR A 58 0.08 -23.43 18.27
N ILE A 59 0.60 -24.48 17.63
CA ILE A 59 0.64 -24.58 16.17
C ILE A 59 -0.78 -24.63 15.59
N VAL A 60 -1.65 -25.47 16.13
CA VAL A 60 -3.03 -25.60 15.64
C VAL A 60 -3.80 -24.31 15.85
N TYR A 61 -3.71 -23.69 17.02
CA TYR A 61 -4.35 -22.43 17.34
C TYR A 61 -3.88 -21.31 16.38
N ALA A 62 -2.56 -21.15 16.21
CA ALA A 62 -2.00 -20.15 15.31
C ALA A 62 -2.45 -20.39 13.86
N SER A 63 -2.42 -21.65 13.40
CA SER A 63 -2.86 -21.99 12.04
C SER A 63 -4.35 -21.66 11.83
N VAL A 64 -5.21 -22.02 12.76
CA VAL A 64 -6.65 -21.70 12.67
C VAL A 64 -6.89 -20.20 12.67
N MET A 65 -6.19 -19.46 13.53
CA MET A 65 -6.31 -17.99 13.59
C MET A 65 -5.86 -17.35 12.27
N VAL A 66 -4.74 -17.78 11.70
CA VAL A 66 -4.25 -17.29 10.40
C VAL A 66 -5.25 -17.58 9.28
N ILE A 67 -5.80 -18.79 9.24
CA ILE A 67 -6.82 -19.16 8.23
C ILE A 67 -8.06 -18.29 8.36
N ILE A 68 -8.58 -18.08 9.57
CA ILE A 68 -9.76 -17.25 9.81
C ILE A 68 -9.50 -15.80 9.36
N VAL A 69 -8.36 -15.22 9.77
CA VAL A 69 -7.98 -13.85 9.40
C VAL A 69 -7.79 -13.72 7.89
N ALA A 70 -7.08 -14.67 7.26
CA ALA A 70 -6.87 -14.67 5.82
C ALA A 70 -8.20 -14.77 5.05
N PHE A 71 -9.12 -15.62 5.51
CA PHE A 71 -10.46 -15.74 4.90
C PHE A 71 -11.26 -14.46 5.05
N MET A 72 -11.28 -13.85 6.24
CA MET A 72 -11.98 -12.58 6.44
C MET A 72 -11.40 -11.46 5.58
N LEU A 73 -10.08 -11.33 5.51
CA LEU A 73 -9.42 -10.32 4.67
C LEU A 73 -9.72 -10.54 3.18
N ALA A 74 -9.64 -11.78 2.70
CA ALA A 74 -9.96 -12.14 1.32
C ALA A 74 -11.43 -11.83 0.98
N PHE A 75 -12.35 -12.15 1.89
CA PHE A 75 -13.78 -11.88 1.72
C PHE A 75 -14.06 -10.37 1.64
N VAL A 76 -13.52 -9.58 2.58
CA VAL A 76 -13.68 -8.12 2.60
C VAL A 76 -13.05 -7.50 1.36
N SER A 77 -11.82 -7.90 1.00
CA SER A 77 -11.13 -7.42 -0.21
C SER A 77 -11.93 -7.72 -1.47
N SER A 78 -12.42 -8.95 -1.64
CA SER A 78 -13.22 -9.34 -2.79
C SER A 78 -14.55 -8.57 -2.88
N SER A 79 -15.19 -8.34 -1.73
CA SER A 79 -16.46 -7.63 -1.66
C SER A 79 -16.32 -6.14 -1.98
N LEU A 80 -15.20 -5.52 -1.60
CA LEU A 80 -14.93 -4.09 -1.84
C LEU A 80 -14.27 -3.82 -3.20
N LYS A 81 -13.74 -4.84 -3.86
CA LYS A 81 -12.99 -4.68 -5.11
C LYS A 81 -13.75 -3.90 -6.19
N PRO A 82 -15.04 -4.17 -6.50
CA PRO A 82 -15.74 -3.42 -7.54
C PRO A 82 -15.86 -1.93 -7.22
N MET A 83 -16.03 -1.57 -5.93
CA MET A 83 -16.10 -0.18 -5.48
C MET A 83 -14.73 0.49 -5.56
N GLN A 84 -13.66 -0.23 -5.20
CA GLN A 84 -12.29 0.26 -5.33
C GLN A 84 -11.94 0.50 -6.80
N ASP A 85 -12.25 -0.44 -7.70
CA ASP A 85 -11.99 -0.33 -9.13
C ASP A 85 -12.72 0.89 -9.72
N ALA A 86 -13.98 1.11 -9.35
CA ALA A 86 -14.75 2.29 -9.78
C ALA A 86 -14.18 3.61 -9.23
N ASN A 87 -13.70 3.63 -7.99
CA ASN A 87 -13.06 4.82 -7.42
C ASN A 87 -11.75 5.13 -8.10
N VAL A 88 -10.91 4.12 -8.38
CA VAL A 88 -9.64 4.28 -9.11
C VAL A 88 -9.90 4.78 -10.54
N GLU A 89 -10.92 4.26 -11.21
CA GLU A 89 -11.32 4.74 -12.54
C GLU A 89 -11.73 6.22 -12.50
N ASN A 90 -12.58 6.62 -11.54
CA ASN A 90 -13.02 8.00 -11.40
C ASN A 90 -11.85 8.94 -11.06
N ASP A 91 -10.95 8.51 -10.16
CA ASP A 91 -9.76 9.28 -9.81
C ASP A 91 -8.86 9.49 -11.03
N THR A 92 -8.63 8.44 -11.81
CA THR A 92 -7.86 8.51 -13.06
C THR A 92 -8.47 9.48 -14.07
N LYS A 93 -9.78 9.40 -14.29
CA LYS A 93 -10.49 10.34 -15.15
C LYS A 93 -10.37 11.78 -14.65
N GLY A 94 -10.47 11.98 -13.33
CA GLY A 94 -10.25 13.26 -12.69
C GLY A 94 -8.85 13.82 -12.93
N GLN A 95 -7.82 12.99 -12.85
CA GLN A 95 -6.44 13.38 -13.13
C GLN A 95 -6.25 13.83 -14.57
N ILE A 96 -6.85 13.12 -15.54
CA ILE A 96 -6.82 13.51 -16.95
C ILE A 96 -7.53 14.87 -17.15
N LEU A 97 -8.72 15.06 -16.57
CA LEU A 97 -9.44 16.32 -16.65
C LEU A 97 -8.68 17.48 -15.99
N THR A 98 -8.00 17.22 -14.87
CA THR A 98 -7.15 18.21 -14.19
C THR A 98 -5.96 18.62 -15.07
N SER A 99 -5.36 17.69 -15.82
CA SER A 99 -4.30 18.02 -16.79
C SER A 99 -4.77 18.94 -17.91
N LEU A 100 -6.08 18.95 -18.18
CA LEU A 100 -6.73 19.85 -19.12
C LEU A 100 -7.09 21.23 -18.49
N ASN A 101 -6.56 21.52 -17.30
CA ASN A 101 -6.86 22.74 -16.53
C ASN A 101 -8.36 22.94 -16.22
N LEU A 102 -9.13 21.83 -16.17
CA LEU A 102 -10.52 21.86 -15.76
C LEU A 102 -10.62 21.79 -14.25
N ASP A 103 -11.47 22.66 -13.69
CA ASP A 103 -11.86 22.56 -12.28
C ASP A 103 -13.00 21.53 -12.20
N ILE A 104 -12.72 20.44 -11.49
CA ILE A 104 -13.65 19.30 -11.35
C ILE A 104 -14.33 19.24 -9.99
N ASP A 105 -14.11 20.22 -9.11
CA ASP A 105 -14.68 20.25 -7.78
C ASP A 105 -16.22 20.24 -7.81
N GLY A 106 -16.81 19.24 -7.18
CA GLY A 106 -18.26 19.05 -7.13
C GLY A 106 -18.93 18.57 -8.41
N MET A 107 -18.15 18.23 -9.44
CA MET A 107 -18.68 17.70 -10.70
C MET A 107 -18.74 16.17 -10.69
N ASP A 108 -19.64 15.60 -11.48
CA ASP A 108 -19.59 14.18 -11.82
C ASP A 108 -18.49 13.95 -12.87
N VAL A 109 -17.32 13.52 -12.37
CA VAL A 109 -16.12 13.30 -13.17
C VAL A 109 -16.37 12.35 -14.35
N SER A 110 -17.15 11.28 -14.13
CA SER A 110 -17.44 10.30 -15.17
C SER A 110 -18.25 10.89 -16.32
N SER A 111 -19.24 11.71 -15.99
CA SER A 111 -20.08 12.39 -17.02
C SER A 111 -19.27 13.42 -17.80
N VAL A 112 -18.47 14.25 -17.12
CA VAL A 112 -17.61 15.24 -17.77
C VAL A 112 -16.58 14.59 -18.67
N PHE A 113 -15.96 13.49 -18.19
CA PHE A 113 -15.00 12.74 -18.98
C PHE A 113 -15.63 12.16 -20.25
N ALA A 114 -16.80 11.51 -20.13
CA ALA A 114 -17.49 10.90 -21.26
C ALA A 114 -17.94 11.94 -22.32
N GLU A 115 -18.25 13.17 -21.89
CA GLU A 115 -18.64 14.25 -22.78
C GLU A 115 -17.44 14.85 -23.55
N LYS A 116 -16.31 15.03 -22.85
CA LYS A 116 -15.19 15.85 -23.36
C LYS A 116 -14.01 15.06 -23.87
N VAL A 117 -13.83 13.77 -23.46
CA VAL A 117 -12.61 13.02 -23.69
C VAL A 117 -12.91 11.71 -24.40
N GLN A 118 -12.14 11.41 -25.44
CA GLN A 118 -12.15 10.14 -26.14
C GLN A 118 -10.81 9.41 -25.88
N ASP A 119 -10.89 8.15 -25.50
CA ASP A 119 -9.71 7.27 -25.40
C ASP A 119 -9.37 6.74 -26.79
N MET A 120 -8.17 7.00 -27.26
CA MET A 120 -7.67 6.61 -28.57
C MET A 120 -6.37 5.83 -28.40
N ILE A 121 -6.10 4.92 -29.31
CA ILE A 121 -4.84 4.17 -29.37
C ILE A 121 -4.07 4.58 -30.63
N TRP A 122 -2.78 4.80 -30.46
CA TRP A 122 -1.84 4.95 -31.57
C TRP A 122 -1.43 3.55 -32.07
N ASN A 123 -1.80 3.21 -33.30
CA ASN A 123 -1.48 1.91 -33.90
C ASN A 123 -0.17 1.90 -34.71
N GLY A 124 0.64 2.97 -34.59
CA GLY A 124 1.86 3.17 -35.35
C GLY A 124 1.69 4.04 -36.60
N THR A 125 0.46 4.31 -37.02
CA THR A 125 0.15 5.09 -38.23
C THR A 125 -0.89 6.17 -37.95
N GLU A 126 -1.95 5.84 -37.24
CA GLU A 126 -3.06 6.75 -36.92
C GLU A 126 -3.64 6.48 -35.52
N LEU A 127 -4.39 7.46 -35.00
CA LEU A 127 -5.16 7.30 -33.79
C LEU A 127 -6.50 6.64 -34.12
N VAL A 128 -6.77 5.50 -33.47
CA VAL A 128 -8.03 4.75 -33.59
C VAL A 128 -8.78 4.78 -32.27
N PRO A 129 -10.12 4.85 -32.24
CA PRO A 129 -10.89 4.78 -31.01
C PRO A 129 -10.64 3.48 -30.25
N TYR A 130 -10.51 3.58 -28.93
CA TYR A 130 -10.38 2.42 -28.07
C TYR A 130 -11.77 1.99 -27.57
N ASP A 131 -12.19 0.78 -27.97
CA ASP A 131 -13.49 0.22 -27.58
C ASP A 131 -13.41 -0.70 -26.34
N GLY A 132 -12.23 -0.79 -25.69
CA GLY A 132 -12.00 -1.61 -24.52
C GLY A 132 -12.49 -1.00 -23.23
N LYS A 133 -12.32 -1.74 -22.12
CA LYS A 133 -12.50 -1.18 -20.78
C LYS A 133 -11.47 -0.10 -20.52
N PHE A 134 -11.91 1.02 -19.95
CA PHE A 134 -11.00 2.05 -19.49
C PHE A 134 -9.93 1.46 -18.56
N ASN A 135 -8.68 1.66 -18.91
CA ASN A 135 -7.57 1.14 -18.14
C ASN A 135 -7.00 2.25 -17.23
N SER A 136 -7.16 2.07 -15.93
CA SER A 136 -6.61 2.98 -14.92
C SER A 136 -5.15 2.67 -14.52
N THR A 137 -4.54 1.65 -15.15
CA THR A 137 -3.19 1.18 -14.79
C THR A 137 -2.16 1.66 -15.81
N TYR A 138 -1.55 2.78 -15.57
CA TYR A 138 -0.61 3.47 -16.47
C TYR A 138 0.56 2.62 -16.98
N GLY A 139 1.09 1.73 -16.15
CA GLY A 139 2.24 0.91 -16.52
C GLY A 139 1.94 -0.21 -17.51
N SER A 140 0.68 -0.59 -17.70
CA SER A 140 0.30 -1.63 -18.65
C SER A 140 0.08 -1.08 -20.06
N LEU A 141 -0.36 0.14 -20.17
CA LEU A 141 -0.64 0.83 -21.45
C LEU A 141 0.61 1.01 -22.32
N ILE A 142 1.77 1.15 -21.67
CA ILE A 142 3.06 1.27 -22.34
C ILE A 142 3.72 -0.11 -22.55
N LYS A 143 3.52 -1.05 -21.64
CA LYS A 143 4.15 -2.38 -21.69
C LYS A 143 3.61 -3.30 -22.79
N GLU A 144 2.37 -3.14 -23.19
CA GLU A 144 1.70 -3.96 -24.19
C GLU A 144 1.88 -3.42 -25.62
N GLY A 145 2.67 -2.36 -25.80
CA GLY A 145 2.89 -1.73 -27.09
C GLY A 145 1.71 -0.91 -27.61
N GLU A 146 0.71 -0.71 -26.77
CA GLU A 146 -0.43 0.15 -27.03
C GLU A 146 -0.15 1.53 -26.42
N LEU A 147 -0.10 2.57 -27.24
CA LEU A 147 0.07 3.94 -26.79
C LEU A 147 -1.31 4.61 -26.73
N HIS A 148 -1.87 4.73 -25.53
CA HIS A 148 -3.10 5.47 -25.32
C HIS A 148 -2.87 6.97 -25.41
N VAL A 149 -3.75 7.65 -26.11
CA VAL A 149 -3.81 9.11 -26.22
C VAL A 149 -5.25 9.54 -25.97
N PHE A 150 -5.48 10.36 -24.96
CA PHE A 150 -6.81 10.88 -24.68
C PHE A 150 -7.01 12.18 -25.46
N VAL A 151 -7.93 12.14 -26.41
CA VAL A 151 -8.26 13.32 -27.23
C VAL A 151 -9.43 14.05 -26.58
N ALA A 152 -9.19 15.29 -26.17
CA ALA A 152 -10.18 16.10 -25.46
C ALA A 152 -10.65 17.30 -26.30
N SER A 153 -11.95 17.54 -26.29
CA SER A 153 -12.57 18.76 -26.83
C SER A 153 -12.80 19.75 -25.71
N THR A 154 -12.09 20.88 -25.73
CA THR A 154 -12.21 21.97 -24.77
C THR A 154 -12.63 23.27 -25.45
N ASP A 155 -13.05 24.26 -24.66
CA ASP A 155 -13.36 25.62 -25.21
C ASP A 155 -12.15 26.29 -25.89
N ALA A 156 -10.93 25.82 -25.52
CA ALA A 156 -9.66 26.27 -26.13
C ALA A 156 -9.20 25.36 -27.30
N GLY A 157 -10.11 24.58 -27.90
CA GLY A 157 -9.83 23.69 -29.02
C GLY A 157 -9.47 22.26 -28.58
N THR A 158 -9.03 21.46 -29.55
CA THR A 158 -8.64 20.05 -29.30
C THR A 158 -7.35 19.98 -28.53
N LYS A 159 -7.30 19.06 -27.53
CA LYS A 159 -6.12 18.76 -26.73
C LYS A 159 -5.80 17.27 -26.79
N TYR A 160 -4.53 16.94 -26.71
CA TYR A 160 -4.02 15.58 -26.71
C TYR A 160 -3.38 15.30 -25.36
N VAL A 161 -3.91 14.39 -24.59
CA VAL A 161 -3.38 14.04 -23.26
C VAL A 161 -2.64 12.72 -23.36
N ILE A 162 -1.36 12.75 -23.00
CA ILE A 162 -0.46 11.62 -23.05
C ILE A 162 -0.17 11.17 -21.62
N PRO A 163 -0.41 9.90 -21.26
CA PRO A 163 0.03 9.35 -19.99
C PRO A 163 1.55 9.21 -19.98
N VAL A 164 2.18 9.61 -18.89
CA VAL A 164 3.63 9.49 -18.69
C VAL A 164 3.93 8.79 -17.37
N THR A 165 4.96 7.95 -17.37
CA THR A 165 5.39 7.22 -16.18
C THR A 165 6.89 7.34 -15.98
N GLY A 166 7.32 7.33 -14.74
CA GLY A 166 8.72 7.47 -14.39
C GLY A 166 9.02 6.93 -13.00
N ARG A 167 10.23 7.23 -12.53
CA ARG A 167 10.67 6.84 -11.21
C ARG A 167 11.26 8.03 -10.46
N GLY A 168 10.75 8.27 -9.26
CA GLY A 168 11.28 9.23 -8.32
C GLY A 168 12.37 8.66 -7.42
N LEU A 169 12.60 9.31 -6.29
CA LEU A 169 13.60 8.86 -5.31
C LEU A 169 13.11 7.62 -4.55
N TRP A 170 11.85 7.59 -4.15
CA TRP A 170 11.31 6.54 -3.28
C TRP A 170 10.28 5.63 -3.94
N GLY A 171 9.67 6.06 -5.04
CA GLY A 171 8.61 5.29 -5.68
C GLY A 171 8.37 5.66 -7.13
N GLY A 172 7.29 5.10 -7.69
CA GLY A 172 6.81 5.42 -9.03
C GLY A 172 6.33 6.86 -9.10
N LEU A 173 6.53 7.47 -10.26
CA LEU A 173 5.93 8.72 -10.67
C LEU A 173 5.02 8.43 -11.86
N TRP A 174 3.90 9.13 -11.94
CA TRP A 174 3.04 9.09 -13.12
C TRP A 174 2.35 10.43 -13.31
N GLY A 175 1.78 10.62 -14.45
CA GLY A 175 1.02 11.81 -14.73
C GLY A 175 0.48 11.85 -16.14
N TYR A 176 -0.05 12.98 -16.49
CA TYR A 176 -0.63 13.31 -17.78
C TYR A 176 -0.08 14.62 -18.27
N VAL A 177 0.32 14.64 -19.53
CA VAL A 177 0.75 15.85 -20.22
C VAL A 177 -0.28 16.15 -21.31
N ALA A 178 -1.02 17.24 -21.15
CA ALA A 178 -1.95 17.74 -22.15
C ALA A 178 -1.22 18.68 -23.12
N LEU A 179 -1.28 18.37 -24.40
CA LEU A 179 -0.72 19.18 -25.47
C LEU A 179 -1.80 19.97 -26.20
N ASN A 180 -1.42 21.10 -26.70
CA ASN A 180 -2.26 21.90 -27.62
C ASN A 180 -2.44 21.16 -28.95
N GLU A 181 -3.28 21.70 -29.81
CA GLU A 181 -3.55 21.21 -31.17
C GLU A 181 -2.28 21.10 -32.02
N ASP A 182 -1.29 21.93 -31.74
CA ASP A 182 0.03 21.91 -32.39
C ASP A 182 0.87 20.65 -32.02
N LYS A 183 0.45 19.90 -31.01
CA LYS A 183 1.14 18.70 -30.45
C LYS A 183 2.59 18.97 -29.99
N GLN A 184 2.92 20.21 -29.75
CA GLN A 184 4.26 20.67 -29.38
C GLN A 184 4.29 21.49 -28.09
N THR A 185 3.22 22.23 -27.84
CA THR A 185 3.12 23.13 -26.68
C THR A 185 2.27 22.50 -25.60
N ILE A 186 2.77 22.47 -24.37
CA ILE A 186 2.03 21.95 -23.20
C ILE A 186 0.88 22.90 -22.89
N TYR A 187 -0.32 22.35 -22.81
CA TYR A 187 -1.51 23.05 -22.35
C TYR A 187 -1.66 22.99 -20.83
N GLY A 188 -1.37 21.82 -20.24
CA GLY A 188 -1.39 21.59 -18.80
C GLY A 188 -0.79 20.25 -18.44
N THR A 189 -0.55 20.05 -17.18
CA THR A 189 0.00 18.79 -16.65
C THR A 189 -0.69 18.38 -15.36
N TYR A 190 -0.67 17.08 -15.11
CA TYR A 190 -0.97 16.49 -13.82
C TYR A 190 0.13 15.49 -13.48
N PHE A 191 0.78 15.64 -12.32
CA PHE A 191 1.80 14.72 -11.84
C PHE A 191 1.46 14.22 -10.45
N TYR A 192 1.77 12.95 -10.20
CA TYR A 192 1.59 12.34 -8.90
C TYR A 192 2.71 11.33 -8.59
N HIS A 193 2.74 10.85 -7.36
CA HIS A 193 3.78 9.96 -6.86
C HIS A 193 3.23 8.89 -5.93
N GLU A 194 3.95 7.78 -5.82
CA GLU A 194 3.59 6.69 -4.92
C GLU A 194 4.00 6.97 -3.47
N SER A 195 5.24 7.40 -3.23
CA SER A 195 5.83 7.43 -1.89
C SER A 195 6.90 8.51 -1.68
N GLU A 196 6.84 9.62 -2.41
CA GLU A 196 7.80 10.71 -2.23
C GLU A 196 7.63 11.42 -0.88
N THR A 197 8.72 11.99 -0.36
CA THR A 197 8.74 12.63 0.96
C THR A 197 7.85 13.86 1.00
N ALA A 198 6.95 13.92 2.01
CA ALA A 198 6.07 15.05 2.24
C ALA A 198 6.83 16.37 2.42
N GLY A 199 6.38 17.43 1.75
CA GLY A 199 7.00 18.75 1.75
C GLY A 199 8.28 18.87 0.92
N LEU A 200 8.76 17.77 0.32
CA LEU A 200 9.92 17.72 -0.58
C LEU A 200 9.48 17.17 -1.94
N GLY A 201 9.76 15.90 -2.25
CA GLY A 201 9.40 15.30 -3.54
C GLY A 201 7.90 15.28 -3.81
N SER A 202 7.06 15.12 -2.78
CA SER A 202 5.60 15.14 -2.92
C SER A 202 5.04 16.45 -3.50
N ARG A 203 5.83 17.54 -3.46
CA ARG A 203 5.43 18.84 -4.03
C ARG A 203 5.27 18.82 -5.55
N LEU A 204 5.70 17.74 -6.21
CA LEU A 204 5.40 17.55 -7.64
C LEU A 204 3.89 17.47 -7.93
N ALA A 205 3.09 17.03 -6.94
CA ALA A 205 1.64 16.98 -7.02
C ALA A 205 0.95 18.34 -6.75
N GLU A 206 1.70 19.35 -6.29
CA GLU A 206 1.16 20.70 -6.07
C GLU A 206 0.90 21.40 -7.41
N ARG A 207 -0.24 22.06 -7.51
CA ARG A 207 -0.63 22.82 -8.70
C ARG A 207 0.41 23.88 -9.09
N THR A 208 1.01 24.53 -8.10
CA THR A 208 2.08 25.52 -8.29
C THR A 208 3.30 24.99 -9.04
N PHE A 209 3.63 23.70 -8.87
CA PHE A 209 4.70 23.07 -9.64
C PHE A 209 4.23 22.66 -11.04
N GLN A 210 3.03 22.09 -11.14
CA GLN A 210 2.47 21.62 -12.41
C GLN A 210 2.23 22.79 -13.39
N GLU A 211 1.77 23.93 -12.91
CA GLU A 211 1.54 25.13 -13.71
C GLU A 211 2.81 25.72 -14.36
N LEU A 212 4.00 25.39 -13.84
CA LEU A 212 5.26 25.80 -14.44
C LEU A 212 5.49 25.25 -15.87
N PHE A 213 4.77 24.20 -16.21
CA PHE A 213 4.85 23.55 -17.52
C PHE A 213 3.89 24.17 -18.54
N ASN A 214 2.87 24.91 -18.11
CA ASN A 214 1.88 25.48 -19.01
C ASN A 214 2.51 26.45 -20.01
N GLY A 215 2.19 26.26 -21.29
CA GLY A 215 2.73 27.06 -22.39
C GLY A 215 4.19 26.76 -22.77
N LYS A 216 4.83 25.79 -22.11
CA LYS A 216 6.19 25.39 -22.45
C LYS A 216 6.22 24.53 -23.71
N PRO A 217 7.16 24.78 -24.64
CA PRO A 217 7.36 23.91 -25.79
C PRO A 217 8.09 22.62 -25.37
N LEU A 218 7.62 21.48 -25.88
CA LEU A 218 8.29 20.20 -25.67
C LEU A 218 9.55 20.06 -26.51
N PHE A 219 9.50 20.55 -27.75
CA PHE A 219 10.54 20.34 -28.76
C PHE A 219 11.23 21.66 -29.12
N ALA A 220 12.52 21.60 -29.43
CA ALA A 220 13.23 22.75 -29.98
C ALA A 220 12.74 23.05 -31.40
N GLN A 221 12.81 24.33 -31.78
CA GLN A 221 12.39 24.75 -33.12
C GLN A 221 13.09 23.94 -34.23
N GLY A 222 12.27 23.31 -35.08
CA GLY A 222 12.76 22.50 -36.19
C GLY A 222 13.26 21.09 -35.83
N ASN A 223 13.20 20.67 -34.57
CA ASN A 223 13.56 19.33 -34.15
C ASN A 223 12.45 18.74 -33.27
N THR A 224 11.75 17.76 -33.79
CA THR A 224 10.70 17.00 -33.06
C THR A 224 11.15 15.58 -32.72
N SER A 225 12.42 15.26 -32.91
CA SER A 225 12.95 13.91 -32.66
C SER A 225 13.31 13.68 -31.19
N GLU A 226 13.59 14.76 -30.45
CA GLU A 226 13.99 14.69 -29.06
C GLU A 226 13.26 15.78 -28.25
N VAL A 227 12.79 15.43 -27.06
CA VAL A 227 12.19 16.36 -26.12
C VAL A 227 13.27 17.33 -25.60
N ALA A 228 13.13 18.61 -25.90
CA ALA A 228 14.04 19.66 -25.46
C ALA A 228 13.72 20.18 -24.05
N LEU A 229 12.46 20.07 -23.64
CA LEU A 229 12.03 20.49 -22.31
C LEU A 229 12.77 19.74 -21.22
N SER A 230 13.30 20.46 -20.24
CA SER A 230 14.07 19.91 -19.14
C SER A 230 13.66 20.48 -17.79
N VAL A 231 13.62 19.63 -16.76
CA VAL A 231 13.47 20.07 -15.38
C VAL A 231 14.84 20.27 -14.76
N VAL A 232 15.23 21.52 -14.61
CA VAL A 232 16.55 21.91 -14.08
C VAL A 232 16.51 22.14 -12.57
N LYS A 233 17.65 22.36 -11.94
CA LYS A 233 17.71 22.68 -10.51
C LYS A 233 16.85 23.92 -10.21
N SER A 234 16.19 23.91 -9.04
CA SER A 234 15.39 25.07 -8.58
C SER A 234 16.18 26.38 -8.67
N GLY A 235 15.61 27.39 -9.33
CA GLY A 235 16.21 28.69 -9.57
C GLY A 235 17.22 28.74 -10.74
N ALA A 236 17.40 27.65 -11.50
CA ALA A 236 18.37 27.59 -12.60
C ALA A 236 17.73 27.67 -13.98
N ALA A 237 16.40 27.66 -14.11
CA ALA A 237 15.73 27.80 -15.40
C ALA A 237 16.00 29.16 -16.05
N GLN A 238 16.53 29.18 -17.28
CA GLN A 238 16.93 30.38 -18.02
C GLN A 238 16.35 30.43 -19.44
N SER A 239 15.76 29.34 -19.91
CA SER A 239 15.19 29.24 -21.25
C SER A 239 13.70 28.84 -21.22
N GLU A 240 13.04 29.02 -22.36
CA GLU A 240 11.66 28.55 -22.54
C GLU A 240 11.53 27.02 -22.46
N TYR A 241 12.62 26.29 -22.72
CA TYR A 241 12.70 24.82 -22.60
C TYR A 241 13.08 24.34 -21.22
N GLU A 242 13.07 25.20 -20.21
CA GLU A 242 13.44 24.82 -18.86
C GLU A 242 12.35 25.13 -17.85
N VAL A 243 12.19 24.21 -16.90
CA VAL A 243 11.30 24.35 -15.75
C VAL A 243 12.12 24.19 -14.47
N ASN A 244 11.87 25.04 -13.49
CA ASN A 244 12.50 24.93 -12.20
C ASN A 244 12.04 23.68 -11.46
N GLY A 245 12.98 22.86 -11.03
CA GLY A 245 12.71 21.72 -10.19
C GLY A 245 12.37 22.11 -8.74
N ILE A 246 12.00 21.14 -7.96
CA ILE A 246 11.56 21.31 -6.57
C ILE A 246 12.77 21.50 -5.66
N THR A 247 12.77 22.58 -4.89
CA THR A 247 13.83 22.85 -3.90
C THR A 247 13.91 21.71 -2.86
N GLY A 248 15.09 21.17 -2.68
CA GLY A 248 15.33 20.06 -1.73
C GLY A 248 14.97 18.66 -2.27
N ALA A 249 14.42 18.56 -3.49
CA ALA A 249 14.01 17.29 -4.11
C ALA A 249 14.61 17.08 -5.50
N THR A 250 15.94 17.22 -5.61
CA THR A 250 16.67 17.14 -6.89
C THR A 250 16.49 15.79 -7.60
N LEU A 251 16.45 14.69 -6.88
CA LEU A 251 16.29 13.36 -7.49
C LEU A 251 14.87 13.14 -8.01
N THR A 252 13.85 13.58 -7.27
CA THR A 252 12.47 13.56 -7.74
C THR A 252 12.29 14.47 -8.97
N SER A 253 12.89 15.66 -8.97
CA SER A 253 12.87 16.58 -10.13
C SER A 253 13.52 15.95 -11.37
N LYS A 254 14.65 15.24 -11.21
CA LYS A 254 15.26 14.46 -12.28
C LYS A 254 14.37 13.29 -12.75
N GLY A 255 13.60 12.70 -11.82
CA GLY A 255 12.62 11.69 -12.16
C GLY A 255 11.50 12.25 -13.06
N VAL A 256 11.01 13.46 -12.77
CA VAL A 256 10.03 14.15 -13.62
C VAL A 256 10.63 14.50 -14.99
N ASP A 257 11.90 14.97 -15.03
CA ASP A 257 12.61 15.24 -16.29
C ASP A 257 12.68 13.99 -17.17
N ALA A 258 13.11 12.87 -16.58
CA ALA A 258 13.19 11.59 -17.29
C ALA A 258 11.81 11.08 -17.71
N MET A 259 10.78 11.26 -16.88
CA MET A 259 9.40 10.87 -17.18
C MET A 259 8.86 11.58 -18.42
N ILE A 260 9.11 12.89 -18.56
CA ILE A 260 8.66 13.67 -19.73
C ILE A 260 9.44 13.29 -20.99
N LYS A 261 10.72 12.93 -20.87
CA LYS A 261 11.58 12.60 -22.02
C LYS A 261 11.39 11.18 -22.55
N ASN A 262 10.90 10.28 -21.72
CA ASN A 262 10.76 8.84 -22.04
C ASN A 262 9.31 8.37 -22.15
N GLY A 263 8.35 9.24 -21.85
CA GLY A 263 6.91 8.96 -21.87
C GLY A 263 6.23 9.16 -23.21
#